data_88fbe418a7b333e0ce4b5da34a4436f6
#
_entry.id   88fbe418a7b333e0ce4b5da34a4436f6
#
_cell.length_a   1.000
_cell.length_b   1.000
_cell.length_c   1.000
_cell.angle_alpha   90.00
_cell.angle_beta   90.00
_cell.angle_gamma   90.00
#
_symmetry.space_group_name_H-M   'P 1'
#
loop_
_entity.id
_entity.type
_entity.pdbx_description
1 polymer ?
#
loop_
_entity_poly.entity_id
_entity_poly.type
_entity_poly.pdbx_seq_one_letter_code
_entity_poly.pdbx_strand_id
1 'polypeptide(L)'
;MKFLFFLLLTLSLPAASKPNFVIIFTDDQGYGDLGCFGSETIKTPNIDRLAREGRRFTSFMVASPVCSPSRAALLTGCYPKRVGMHQHVLFPHSTKGLNPTEHSIADHLSDQGYATACFGKWHLGHHPETLPQK
;
A
#
# COMPACT_ATOMS: atom_id res chain seq x y z
N MET A 1 14.79 -11.67 -62.07
CA MET A 1 13.93 -11.62 -60.89
C MET A 1 14.81 -11.91 -59.68
N LYS A 2 15.15 -10.89 -58.89
CA LYS A 2 15.94 -11.03 -57.63
C LYS A 2 14.95 -11.05 -56.48
N PHE A 3 14.76 -12.19 -55.80
CA PHE A 3 14.01 -12.29 -54.58
C PHE A 3 14.86 -11.78 -53.40
N LEU A 4 14.46 -10.67 -52.81
CA LEU A 4 15.06 -10.11 -51.60
C LEU A 4 14.42 -10.81 -50.41
N PHE A 5 15.17 -11.70 -49.74
CA PHE A 5 14.75 -12.37 -48.51
C PHE A 5 14.93 -11.38 -47.36
N PHE A 6 13.82 -10.85 -46.85
CA PHE A 6 13.83 -10.01 -45.62
C PHE A 6 13.89 -10.94 -44.41
N LEU A 7 15.05 -11.07 -43.81
CA LEU A 7 15.23 -11.78 -42.54
C LEU A 7 14.70 -10.87 -41.40
N LEU A 8 13.49 -11.14 -40.91
CA LEU A 8 12.95 -10.51 -39.70
C LEU A 8 13.71 -11.03 -38.48
N LEU A 9 14.67 -10.25 -37.98
CA LEU A 9 15.34 -10.50 -36.71
C LEU A 9 14.37 -10.10 -35.59
N THR A 10 13.66 -11.05 -35.00
CA THR A 10 12.86 -10.81 -33.77
C THR A 10 13.80 -10.67 -32.60
N LEU A 11 14.12 -9.42 -32.23
CA LEU A 11 14.78 -9.13 -30.96
C LEU A 11 13.81 -9.46 -29.81
N SER A 12 14.01 -10.61 -29.19
CA SER A 12 13.36 -10.93 -27.91
C SER A 12 13.97 -10.04 -26.84
N LEU A 13 13.31 -8.91 -26.52
CA LEU A 13 13.65 -8.13 -25.35
C LEU A 13 13.35 -8.99 -24.09
N PRO A 14 14.30 -9.16 -23.17
CA PRO A 14 14.03 -9.85 -21.93
C PRO A 14 12.86 -9.14 -21.23
N ALA A 15 11.81 -9.87 -20.88
CA ALA A 15 10.72 -9.34 -20.10
C ALA A 15 11.31 -8.86 -18.78
N ALA A 16 11.18 -7.57 -18.47
CA ALA A 16 11.61 -7.03 -17.20
C ALA A 16 10.90 -7.80 -16.07
N SER A 17 11.66 -8.30 -15.09
CA SER A 17 11.09 -8.98 -13.93
C SER A 17 10.15 -8.00 -13.20
N LYS A 18 8.93 -8.47 -12.89
CA LYS A 18 7.97 -7.66 -12.15
C LYS A 18 8.54 -7.35 -10.75
N PRO A 19 8.53 -6.08 -10.30
CA PRO A 19 9.02 -5.72 -8.97
C PRO A 19 8.11 -6.27 -7.87
N ASN A 20 8.65 -6.58 -6.70
CA ASN A 20 7.87 -6.87 -5.52
C ASN A 20 7.51 -5.57 -4.78
N PHE A 21 6.37 -5.56 -4.11
CA PHE A 21 5.89 -4.42 -3.32
C PHE A 21 5.76 -4.83 -1.86
N VAL A 22 6.43 -4.09 -0.98
CA VAL A 22 6.31 -4.24 0.48
C VAL A 22 5.89 -2.90 1.05
N ILE A 23 4.70 -2.83 1.63
CA ILE A 23 4.18 -1.64 2.30
C ILE A 23 4.30 -1.85 3.80
N ILE A 24 5.09 -1.02 4.47
CA ILE A 24 5.20 -0.99 5.94
C ILE A 24 4.44 0.24 6.41
N PHE A 25 3.23 0.04 6.91
CA PHE A 25 2.34 1.10 7.36
C PHE A 25 2.26 1.09 8.88
N THR A 26 2.93 2.04 9.50
CA THR A 26 2.97 2.21 10.96
C THR A 26 1.64 2.74 11.50
N ASP A 27 1.47 2.69 12.82
CA ASP A 27 0.28 3.16 13.53
C ASP A 27 0.68 4.27 14.49
N ASP A 28 0.03 5.42 14.38
CA ASP A 28 0.24 6.63 15.20
C ASP A 28 1.70 7.13 15.25
N GLN A 29 2.47 6.94 14.19
CA GLN A 29 3.85 7.39 14.10
C GLN A 29 3.93 8.79 13.47
N GLY A 30 4.52 9.71 14.18
CA GLY A 30 4.79 11.07 13.72
C GLY A 30 6.19 11.24 13.12
N TYR A 31 6.43 12.37 12.47
CA TYR A 31 7.76 12.74 11.95
C TYR A 31 8.82 12.78 13.06
N GLY A 32 8.47 13.33 14.22
CA GLY A 32 9.38 13.45 15.36
C GLY A 32 9.80 12.12 16.00
N ASP A 33 9.19 11.01 15.60
CA ASP A 33 9.50 9.68 16.11
C ASP A 33 10.64 8.99 15.35
N LEU A 34 11.15 9.59 14.28
CA LEU A 34 12.16 9.01 13.41
C LEU A 34 13.46 9.80 13.43
N GLY A 35 14.60 9.12 13.55
CA GLY A 35 15.93 9.75 13.52
C GLY A 35 16.18 10.52 12.23
N CYS A 36 15.78 9.97 11.06
CA CYS A 36 15.93 10.63 9.76
C CYS A 36 15.09 11.91 9.60
N PHE A 37 14.14 12.16 10.51
CA PHE A 37 13.36 13.39 10.61
C PHE A 37 13.72 14.24 11.84
N GLY A 38 14.80 13.91 12.55
CA GLY A 38 15.34 14.73 13.61
C GLY A 38 14.98 14.30 15.04
N SER A 39 14.49 13.06 15.24
CA SER A 39 14.28 12.56 16.62
C SER A 39 15.62 12.47 17.36
N GLU A 40 15.71 13.16 18.50
CA GLU A 40 16.89 13.11 19.37
C GLU A 40 16.85 11.95 20.35
N THR A 41 15.65 11.52 20.72
CA THR A 41 15.40 10.54 21.78
C THR A 41 15.16 9.13 21.23
N ILE A 42 14.44 9.00 20.12
CA ILE A 42 14.08 7.72 19.52
C ILE A 42 15.11 7.35 18.45
N LYS A 43 15.71 6.17 18.59
CA LYS A 43 16.71 5.67 17.65
C LYS A 43 16.07 4.70 16.66
N THR A 44 16.11 5.03 15.36
CA THR A 44 15.49 4.26 14.28
C THR A 44 16.49 3.87 13.19
N PRO A 45 17.60 3.15 13.51
CA PRO A 45 18.73 2.97 12.61
C PRO A 45 18.38 2.28 11.29
N ASN A 46 17.43 1.35 11.30
CA ASN A 46 16.98 0.64 10.09
C ASN A 46 16.11 1.53 9.19
N ILE A 47 15.21 2.32 9.77
CA ILE A 47 14.40 3.28 9.01
C ILE A 47 15.28 4.40 8.47
N ASP A 48 16.23 4.88 9.27
CA ASP A 48 17.21 5.89 8.85
C ASP A 48 18.08 5.38 7.69
N ARG A 49 18.41 4.08 7.69
CA ARG A 49 19.09 3.46 6.56
C ARG A 49 18.22 3.46 5.31
N LEU A 50 16.98 3.05 5.40
CA LEU A 50 16.04 3.12 4.27
C LEU A 50 15.90 4.55 3.72
N ALA A 51 15.87 5.54 4.60
CA ALA A 51 15.79 6.95 4.20
C ALA A 51 17.05 7.42 3.45
N ARG A 52 18.23 6.88 3.78
CA ARG A 52 19.49 7.20 3.08
C ARG A 52 19.64 6.47 1.75
N GLU A 53 19.19 5.24 1.70
CA GLU A 53 19.33 4.37 0.51
C GLU A 53 18.21 4.58 -0.50
N GLY A 54 17.08 5.09 -0.07
CA GLY A 54 15.88 5.31 -0.87
C GLY A 54 15.54 6.78 -1.06
N ARG A 55 14.24 7.04 -1.24
CA ARG A 55 13.70 8.39 -1.36
C ARG A 55 12.90 8.76 -0.12
N ARG A 56 13.29 9.84 0.54
CA ARG A 56 12.60 10.41 1.69
C ARG A 56 11.70 11.55 1.24
N PHE A 57 10.42 11.47 1.58
CA PHE A 57 9.44 12.53 1.33
C PHE A 57 9.27 13.38 2.59
N THR A 58 9.42 14.68 2.49
CA THR A 58 9.32 15.62 3.61
C THR A 58 7.91 16.20 3.81
N SER A 59 7.02 15.99 2.85
CA SER A 59 5.65 16.50 2.86
C SER A 59 4.65 15.45 2.38
N PHE A 60 4.87 14.20 2.74
CA PHE A 60 3.95 13.11 2.44
C PHE A 60 2.97 12.95 3.60
N MET A 61 1.68 13.06 3.32
CA MET A 61 0.63 13.00 4.32
C MET A 61 -0.33 11.86 4.05
N VAL A 62 -0.82 11.24 5.12
CA VAL A 62 -1.94 10.30 5.06
C VAL A 62 -3.24 11.05 4.81
N ALA A 63 -4.23 10.38 4.23
CA ALA A 63 -5.52 10.99 3.88
C ALA A 63 -6.43 11.27 5.10
N SER A 64 -6.09 10.75 6.28
CA SER A 64 -6.82 10.99 7.53
C SER A 64 -5.89 10.78 8.72
N PRO A 65 -6.06 11.54 9.81
CA PRO A 65 -5.21 11.42 11.00
C PRO A 65 -5.57 10.24 11.91
N VAL A 66 -6.54 9.39 11.54
CA VAL A 66 -6.99 8.25 12.35
C VAL A 66 -6.97 6.94 11.56
N CYS A 67 -6.91 5.81 12.29
CA CYS A 67 -6.58 4.47 11.81
C CYS A 67 -7.43 3.99 10.63
N SER A 68 -8.71 3.70 10.83
CA SER A 68 -9.58 3.07 9.82
C SER A 68 -9.70 3.91 8.55
N PRO A 69 -9.97 5.22 8.60
CA PRO A 69 -10.01 6.07 7.42
C PRO A 69 -8.68 6.10 6.64
N SER A 70 -7.55 6.21 7.35
CA SER A 70 -6.23 6.25 6.73
C SER A 70 -5.88 4.93 6.04
N ARG A 71 -6.20 3.80 6.68
CA ARG A 71 -6.01 2.45 6.12
C ARG A 71 -6.88 2.20 4.91
N ALA A 72 -8.16 2.62 4.97
CA ALA A 72 -9.06 2.53 3.82
C ALA A 72 -8.50 3.31 2.63
N ALA A 73 -8.04 4.54 2.86
CA ALA A 73 -7.46 5.35 1.79
C ALA A 73 -6.21 4.73 1.18
N LEU A 74 -5.30 4.20 2.01
CA LEU A 74 -4.09 3.52 1.53
C LEU A 74 -4.43 2.34 0.63
N LEU A 75 -5.37 1.50 1.06
CA LEU A 75 -5.68 0.26 0.34
C LEU A 75 -6.51 0.49 -0.92
N THR A 76 -7.40 1.48 -0.93
CA THR A 76 -8.31 1.73 -2.06
C THR A 76 -7.85 2.84 -3.00
N GLY A 77 -6.84 3.63 -2.60
CA GLY A 77 -6.44 4.83 -3.34
C GLY A 77 -7.51 5.94 -3.35
N CYS A 78 -8.54 5.83 -2.51
CA CYS A 78 -9.67 6.76 -2.45
C CYS A 78 -9.66 7.58 -1.17
N TYR A 79 -10.19 8.82 -1.23
CA TYR A 79 -10.47 9.54 -0.01
C TYR A 79 -11.47 8.78 0.88
N PRO A 80 -11.27 8.74 2.21
CA PRO A 80 -12.12 7.96 3.12
C PRO A 80 -13.61 8.23 2.99
N LYS A 81 -13.99 9.47 2.67
CA LYS A 81 -15.39 9.85 2.46
C LYS A 81 -16.03 9.14 1.26
N ARG A 82 -15.25 8.88 0.21
CA ARG A 82 -15.73 8.21 -1.00
C ARG A 82 -16.10 6.75 -0.72
N VAL A 83 -15.34 6.09 0.12
CA VAL A 83 -15.55 4.67 0.49
C VAL A 83 -16.32 4.49 1.81
N GLY A 84 -16.98 5.55 2.31
CA GLY A 84 -17.81 5.50 3.51
C GLY A 84 -17.05 5.36 4.83
N MET A 85 -15.72 5.51 4.82
CA MET A 85 -14.83 5.25 5.96
C MET A 85 -14.28 6.52 6.63
N HIS A 86 -15.05 7.62 6.63
CA HIS A 86 -14.55 8.95 7.04
C HIS A 86 -14.94 9.42 8.42
N GLN A 87 -15.88 8.76 9.08
CA GLN A 87 -16.48 9.32 10.31
C GLN A 87 -15.57 9.14 11.54
N HIS A 88 -15.10 7.92 11.78
CA HIS A 88 -14.28 7.55 12.94
C HIS A 88 -13.64 6.18 12.71
N VAL A 89 -12.82 5.75 13.67
CA VAL A 89 -12.28 4.40 13.70
C VAL A 89 -13.37 3.36 13.98
N LEU A 90 -13.19 2.16 13.47
CA LEU A 90 -14.10 1.05 13.72
C LEU A 90 -13.77 0.40 15.06
N PHE A 91 -14.71 0.44 15.98
CA PHE A 91 -14.59 -0.29 17.25
C PHE A 91 -15.00 -1.75 17.11
N PRO A 92 -14.60 -2.65 18.04
CA PRO A 92 -14.92 -4.08 17.96
C PRO A 92 -16.41 -4.41 17.80
N HIS A 93 -17.29 -3.55 18.30
CA HIS A 93 -18.75 -3.68 18.19
C HIS A 93 -19.33 -3.03 16.91
N SER A 94 -18.48 -2.43 16.06
CA SER A 94 -18.94 -1.81 14.81
C SER A 94 -19.46 -2.86 13.84
N THR A 95 -20.67 -2.67 13.37
CA THR A 95 -21.29 -3.50 12.32
C THR A 95 -20.90 -3.06 10.91
N LYS A 96 -20.18 -1.92 10.80
CA LYS A 96 -19.68 -1.36 9.55
C LYS A 96 -18.25 -1.83 9.27
N GLY A 97 -17.89 -1.83 8.01
CA GLY A 97 -16.54 -2.08 7.53
C GLY A 97 -16.33 -1.48 6.15
N LEU A 98 -15.15 -1.64 5.60
CA LEU A 98 -14.89 -1.33 4.20
C LEU A 98 -15.81 -2.19 3.35
N ASN A 99 -16.48 -1.57 2.37
CA ASN A 99 -17.36 -2.32 1.47
C ASN A 99 -16.54 -3.39 0.72
N PRO A 100 -16.93 -4.66 0.78
CA PRO A 100 -16.20 -5.74 0.11
C PRO A 100 -16.11 -5.62 -1.42
N THR A 101 -16.91 -4.73 -2.02
CA THR A 101 -16.84 -4.44 -3.46
C THR A 101 -15.78 -3.40 -3.82
N GLU A 102 -15.17 -2.75 -2.83
CA GLU A 102 -14.06 -1.84 -3.09
C GLU A 102 -12.83 -2.62 -3.56
N HIS A 103 -12.29 -2.21 -4.68
CA HIS A 103 -11.11 -2.84 -5.28
C HIS A 103 -9.84 -2.27 -4.64
N SER A 104 -9.15 -3.10 -3.89
CA SER A 104 -7.95 -2.70 -3.15
C SER A 104 -6.69 -2.83 -4.00
N ILE A 105 -5.58 -2.26 -3.53
CA ILE A 105 -4.25 -2.47 -4.13
C ILE A 105 -3.88 -3.96 -4.20
N ALA A 106 -4.33 -4.76 -3.22
CA ALA A 106 -4.10 -6.20 -3.22
C ALA A 106 -4.86 -6.89 -4.36
N ASP A 107 -6.12 -6.50 -4.60
CA ASP A 107 -6.91 -7.02 -5.71
C ASP A 107 -6.27 -6.64 -7.05
N HIS A 108 -5.88 -5.37 -7.23
CA HIS A 108 -5.19 -4.92 -8.45
C HIS A 108 -3.89 -5.68 -8.72
N LEU A 109 -3.11 -5.96 -7.68
CA LEU A 109 -1.88 -6.73 -7.83
C LEU A 109 -2.17 -8.20 -8.11
N SER A 110 -3.19 -8.77 -7.46
CA SER A 110 -3.63 -10.15 -7.71
C SER A 110 -4.07 -10.35 -9.16
N ASP A 111 -4.83 -9.41 -9.73
CA ASP A 111 -5.25 -9.41 -11.14
C ASP A 111 -4.04 -9.39 -12.10
N GLN A 112 -2.91 -8.89 -11.64
CA GLN A 112 -1.65 -8.90 -12.40
C GLN A 112 -0.78 -10.13 -12.10
N GLY A 113 -1.29 -11.11 -11.36
CA GLY A 113 -0.63 -12.37 -11.03
C GLY A 113 0.37 -12.29 -9.87
N TYR A 114 0.26 -11.30 -9.00
CA TYR A 114 1.03 -11.25 -7.76
C TYR A 114 0.36 -12.08 -6.68
N ALA A 115 1.16 -12.74 -5.84
CA ALA A 115 0.71 -13.21 -4.55
C ALA A 115 0.63 -12.03 -3.59
N THR A 116 -0.50 -11.88 -2.89
CA THR A 116 -0.74 -10.79 -1.95
C THR A 116 -0.97 -11.31 -0.55
N ALA A 117 -0.56 -10.56 0.46
CA ALA A 117 -0.78 -10.89 1.87
C ALA A 117 -0.87 -9.62 2.72
N CYS A 118 -1.62 -9.70 3.80
CA CYS A 118 -1.72 -8.65 4.81
C CYS A 118 -1.37 -9.23 6.19
N PHE A 119 -0.45 -8.58 6.89
CA PHE A 119 0.00 -8.96 8.23
C PHE A 119 -0.20 -7.79 9.20
N GLY A 120 -0.69 -8.08 10.40
CA GLY A 120 -0.88 -7.09 11.46
C GLY A 120 -2.28 -6.47 11.48
N LYS A 121 -2.35 -5.17 11.79
CA LYS A 121 -3.60 -4.46 12.04
C LYS A 121 -4.39 -4.19 10.76
N TRP A 122 -5.53 -4.85 10.60
CA TRP A 122 -6.50 -4.60 9.52
C TRP A 122 -7.33 -3.34 9.77
N HIS A 123 -8.19 -3.37 10.75
CA HIS A 123 -9.03 -2.27 11.25
C HIS A 123 -9.98 -1.64 10.22
N LEU A 124 -10.45 -2.45 9.26
CA LEU A 124 -11.42 -2.04 8.23
C LEU A 124 -12.70 -2.86 8.27
N GLY A 125 -12.97 -3.51 9.39
CA GLY A 125 -14.15 -4.30 9.66
C GLY A 125 -13.83 -5.51 10.52
N HIS A 126 -14.86 -6.06 11.15
CA HIS A 126 -14.77 -7.21 12.06
C HIS A 126 -15.65 -8.39 11.61
N HIS A 127 -16.56 -8.15 10.66
CA HIS A 127 -17.41 -9.19 10.09
C HIS A 127 -16.65 -9.99 9.03
N PRO A 128 -16.98 -11.28 8.85
CA PRO A 128 -16.29 -12.17 7.91
C PRO A 128 -16.18 -11.58 6.49
N GLU A 129 -17.22 -10.91 6.02
CA GLU A 129 -17.27 -10.26 4.70
C GLU A 129 -16.36 -9.05 4.56
N THR A 130 -15.90 -8.47 5.67
CA THR A 130 -15.03 -7.27 5.69
C THR A 130 -13.58 -7.59 6.06
N LEU A 131 -13.26 -8.87 6.26
CA LEU A 131 -11.90 -9.32 6.55
C LEU A 131 -11.09 -9.48 5.24
N PRO A 132 -9.75 -9.35 5.30
CA PRO A 132 -8.90 -9.44 4.11
C PRO A 132 -8.69 -10.87 3.59
N GLN A 133 -9.40 -11.83 4.18
CA GLN A 133 -9.32 -13.24 3.79
C GLN A 133 -10.39 -13.55 2.75
N LYS A 134 -9.96 -13.80 1.56
CA LYS A 134 -10.77 -14.33 0.45
C LYS A 134 -10.06 -15.51 -0.19
#